data_b8de2390f8e6c38635805062cf8f79b1
#
_entry.id   b8de2390f8e6c38635805062cf8f79b1
#
_cell.length_a   1.000
_cell.length_b   1.000
_cell.length_c   1.000
_cell.angle_alpha   90.00
_cell.angle_beta   90.00
_cell.angle_gamma   90.00
#
_symmetry.space_group_name_H-M   'P 1'
#
loop_
_entity.id
_entity.type
_entity.pdbx_description
1 polymer ?
#
loop_
_entity_poly.entity_id
_entity_poly.type
_entity_poly.pdbx_seq_one_letter_code
_entity_poly.pdbx_strand_id
1 'polypeptide(L)'
;MKAIRVYEYGSPEVLRPEDIADPVAGVGEVLIDVAGAGVNPIDWKILSGAMKAFIPLPLPFTPGVEVAGTVIALGQGVTEFSLGDEVFGFINIVGGYATKAVAQVAKLALKPKSLSALQAGAVPATALTAWQALTEHAGVQRRQKVLIHAAAGGVGSMAVQIAKYLGAEVYATASAHNHAYLKDLGADYTIDYRTQAFDELVSGVDVVLDLVGGDTQARSFAVLKKHGVLVSPVSLPNMSLANDYGVTPANFATRSDGRQLSLIAELFDKGYLRVNVEAFPLSDAKVAIEKSMGRHLQGRLVLDATK
;
A
#
# COMPACT_ATOMS: atom_id res chain seq x y z
N MET A 1 -0.86 22.56 -14.56
CA MET A 1 -1.59 21.36 -14.10
C MET A 1 -2.39 21.65 -12.84
N LYS A 2 -3.48 20.92 -12.59
CA LYS A 2 -4.17 20.96 -11.30
C LYS A 2 -3.42 20.09 -10.29
N ALA A 3 -3.30 20.55 -9.04
CA ALA A 3 -2.65 19.81 -7.96
C ALA A 3 -3.25 20.18 -6.60
N ILE A 4 -3.17 19.23 -5.66
CA ILE A 4 -3.47 19.51 -4.25
C ILE A 4 -2.17 19.98 -3.58
N ARG A 5 -2.20 21.15 -2.96
CA ARG A 5 -1.04 21.79 -2.34
C ARG A 5 -1.16 21.87 -0.84
N VAL A 6 -0.01 21.76 -0.17
CA VAL A 6 0.14 21.86 1.28
C VAL A 6 1.18 22.91 1.60
N TYR A 7 0.77 24.01 2.27
CA TYR A 7 1.64 25.12 2.65
C TYR A 7 2.09 25.05 4.11
N GLU A 8 1.38 24.25 4.93
CA GLU A 8 1.67 24.03 6.34
C GLU A 8 1.23 22.62 6.74
N TYR A 9 1.87 22.05 7.74
CA TYR A 9 1.43 20.77 8.31
C TYR A 9 0.16 20.97 9.14
N GLY A 10 -0.78 20.02 9.07
CA GLY A 10 -2.03 20.13 9.81
C GLY A 10 -3.02 19.00 9.53
N SER A 11 -4.29 19.27 9.82
CA SER A 11 -5.42 18.42 9.49
C SER A 11 -5.71 18.46 7.97
N PRO A 12 -6.61 17.62 7.44
CA PRO A 12 -6.99 17.66 6.02
C PRO A 12 -7.51 19.03 5.52
N GLU A 13 -7.84 19.95 6.42
CA GLU A 13 -8.26 21.34 6.11
C GLU A 13 -7.15 22.18 5.43
N VAL A 14 -5.88 21.79 5.55
CA VAL A 14 -4.76 22.52 4.93
C VAL A 14 -4.57 22.18 3.45
N LEU A 15 -5.30 21.20 2.92
CA LEU A 15 -5.25 20.81 1.51
C LEU A 15 -5.91 21.88 0.62
N ARG A 16 -5.20 22.35 -0.40
CA ARG A 16 -5.67 23.39 -1.31
C ARG A 16 -5.56 22.93 -2.76
N PRO A 17 -6.69 22.81 -3.49
CA PRO A 17 -6.66 22.66 -4.95
C PRO A 17 -6.11 23.92 -5.61
N GLU A 18 -5.14 23.81 -6.50
CA GLU A 18 -4.50 24.92 -7.20
C GLU A 18 -4.08 24.53 -8.61
N ASP A 19 -3.99 25.55 -9.48
CA ASP A 19 -3.32 25.43 -10.76
C ASP A 19 -1.86 25.85 -10.61
N ILE A 20 -0.94 24.95 -10.95
CA ILE A 20 0.50 25.18 -10.87
C ILE A 20 1.18 24.85 -12.21
N ALA A 21 2.42 25.27 -12.37
CA ALA A 21 3.22 24.90 -13.56
C ALA A 21 3.37 23.39 -13.68
N ASP A 22 3.38 22.90 -14.92
CA ASP A 22 3.67 21.48 -15.19
C ASP A 22 5.10 21.15 -14.77
N PRO A 23 5.34 19.99 -14.13
CA PRO A 23 6.69 19.52 -13.87
C PRO A 23 7.35 19.05 -15.17
N VAL A 24 8.68 19.04 -15.18
CA VAL A 24 9.48 18.61 -16.31
C VAL A 24 10.24 17.33 -15.92
N ALA A 25 10.18 16.30 -16.77
CA ALA A 25 10.90 15.07 -16.56
C ALA A 25 12.43 15.30 -16.69
N GLY A 26 13.17 14.95 -15.66
CA GLY A 26 14.64 14.98 -15.62
C GLY A 26 15.28 13.75 -16.26
N VAL A 27 16.58 13.57 -16.03
CA VAL A 27 17.32 12.39 -16.52
C VAL A 27 16.79 11.12 -15.89
N GLY A 28 16.43 10.12 -16.70
CA GLY A 28 15.87 8.83 -16.25
C GLY A 28 14.47 8.92 -15.67
N GLU A 29 13.74 10.02 -15.95
CA GLU A 29 12.38 10.23 -15.49
C GLU A 29 11.39 10.31 -16.66
N VAL A 30 10.13 10.04 -16.38
CA VAL A 30 9.02 10.27 -17.31
C VAL A 30 8.00 11.24 -16.69
N LEU A 31 7.32 12.01 -17.53
CA LEU A 31 6.14 12.79 -17.16
C LEU A 31 4.91 11.95 -17.46
N ILE A 32 4.04 11.81 -16.48
CA ILE A 32 2.83 11.01 -16.51
C ILE A 32 1.63 11.94 -16.47
N ASP A 33 0.70 11.78 -17.40
CA ASP A 33 -0.66 12.31 -17.31
C ASP A 33 -1.45 11.39 -16.39
N VAL A 34 -1.72 11.84 -15.18
CA VAL A 34 -2.26 10.99 -14.08
C VAL A 34 -3.75 10.79 -14.28
N ALA A 35 -4.16 9.54 -14.30
CA ALA A 35 -5.57 9.17 -14.29
C ALA A 35 -6.06 8.81 -12.88
N GLY A 36 -5.25 8.11 -12.10
CA GLY A 36 -5.59 7.73 -10.73
C GLY A 36 -4.41 7.88 -9.77
N ALA A 37 -4.67 8.41 -8.56
CA ALA A 37 -3.70 8.53 -7.48
C ALA A 37 -4.25 7.86 -6.21
N GLY A 38 -3.56 6.85 -5.69
CA GLY A 38 -3.99 6.09 -4.52
C GLY A 38 -3.86 6.88 -3.22
N VAL A 39 -4.82 6.69 -2.31
CA VAL A 39 -4.81 7.33 -0.98
C VAL A 39 -4.32 6.34 0.07
N ASN A 40 -3.29 6.74 0.80
CA ASN A 40 -2.57 5.89 1.75
C ASN A 40 -2.48 6.52 3.16
N PRO A 41 -2.38 5.69 4.21
CA PRO A 41 -2.13 6.21 5.55
C PRO A 41 -0.88 7.08 5.68
N ILE A 42 0.14 6.86 4.86
CA ILE A 42 1.36 7.68 4.87
C ILE A 42 1.07 9.13 4.47
N ASP A 43 0.11 9.37 3.56
CA ASP A 43 -0.22 10.70 3.07
C ASP A 43 -0.70 11.62 4.22
N TRP A 44 -1.65 11.16 5.04
CA TRP A 44 -2.13 11.96 6.16
C TRP A 44 -1.17 11.98 7.36
N LYS A 45 -0.30 10.96 7.53
CA LYS A 45 0.79 11.01 8.51
C LYS A 45 1.83 12.07 8.15
N ILE A 46 2.15 12.22 6.86
CA ILE A 46 3.01 13.29 6.36
C ILE A 46 2.29 14.64 6.53
N LEU A 47 1.04 14.73 6.08
CA LEU A 47 0.23 15.94 6.15
C LEU A 47 0.15 16.50 7.57
N SER A 48 -0.07 15.65 8.58
CA SER A 48 -0.12 16.03 9.98
C SER A 48 1.21 16.48 10.59
N GLY A 49 2.33 16.28 9.89
CA GLY A 49 3.67 16.51 10.41
C GLY A 49 4.22 15.38 11.31
N ALA A 50 3.45 14.32 11.55
CA ALA A 50 3.90 13.19 12.38
C ALA A 50 5.18 12.51 11.85
N MET A 51 5.44 12.64 10.55
CA MET A 51 6.62 12.09 9.90
C MET A 51 7.74 13.11 9.69
N LYS A 52 7.59 14.37 10.10
CA LYS A 52 8.53 15.47 9.81
C LYS A 52 9.97 15.19 10.25
N ALA A 53 10.15 14.48 11.36
CA ALA A 53 11.49 14.11 11.85
C ALA A 53 12.22 13.10 10.96
N PHE A 54 11.46 12.25 10.23
CA PHE A 54 11.99 11.18 9.38
C PHE A 54 11.96 11.55 7.90
N ILE A 55 10.97 12.36 7.51
CA ILE A 55 10.70 12.79 6.14
C ILE A 55 10.53 14.32 6.15
N PRO A 56 11.63 15.08 6.23
CA PRO A 56 11.58 16.54 6.16
C PRO A 56 11.26 16.95 4.71
N LEU A 57 10.09 17.52 4.46
CA LEU A 57 9.67 18.01 3.15
C LEU A 57 9.71 19.54 3.11
N PRO A 58 10.19 20.13 2.00
CA PRO A 58 10.03 21.57 1.78
C PRO A 58 8.55 21.88 1.54
N LEU A 59 8.10 22.98 2.08
CA LEU A 59 6.77 23.56 1.81
C LEU A 59 6.88 24.61 0.71
N PRO A 60 5.90 24.70 -0.21
CA PRO A 60 4.73 23.85 -0.32
C PRO A 60 5.03 22.55 -1.08
N PHE A 61 4.33 21.44 -0.74
CA PHE A 61 4.40 20.17 -1.46
C PHE A 61 3.02 19.71 -1.96
N THR A 62 3.01 18.74 -2.87
CA THR A 62 1.81 18.02 -3.34
C THR A 62 1.82 16.62 -2.72
N PRO A 63 0.80 16.18 -1.95
CA PRO A 63 0.74 14.82 -1.39
C PRO A 63 0.66 13.73 -2.44
N GLY A 64 0.58 12.47 -1.98
CA GLY A 64 0.34 11.28 -2.80
C GLY A 64 1.63 10.57 -3.21
N VAL A 65 1.68 9.28 -2.91
CA VAL A 65 2.89 8.46 -3.10
C VAL A 65 2.84 7.57 -4.34
N GLU A 66 1.64 7.32 -4.90
CA GLU A 66 1.44 6.38 -6.00
C GLU A 66 0.46 6.91 -7.05
N VAL A 67 0.69 6.54 -8.30
CA VAL A 67 -0.16 6.94 -9.42
C VAL A 67 -0.26 5.84 -10.47
N ALA A 68 -1.28 5.94 -11.34
CA ALA A 68 -1.31 5.35 -12.65
C ALA A 68 -1.77 6.38 -13.68
N GLY A 69 -1.26 6.26 -14.89
CA GLY A 69 -1.56 7.20 -15.97
C GLY A 69 -0.79 6.90 -17.24
N THR A 70 -0.72 7.85 -18.15
CA THR A 70 -0.10 7.71 -19.46
C THR A 70 1.20 8.53 -19.53
N VAL A 71 2.25 7.97 -20.07
CA VAL A 71 3.52 8.65 -20.32
C VAL A 71 3.33 9.69 -21.42
N ILE A 72 3.56 10.99 -21.11
CA ILE A 72 3.38 12.09 -22.04
C ILE A 72 4.68 12.83 -22.39
N ALA A 73 5.76 12.61 -21.63
CA ALA A 73 7.10 13.07 -21.99
C ALA A 73 8.16 12.15 -21.40
N LEU A 74 9.30 12.04 -22.11
CA LEU A 74 10.46 11.27 -21.71
C LEU A 74 11.60 12.21 -21.37
N GLY A 75 12.21 12.02 -20.21
CA GLY A 75 13.45 12.69 -19.86
C GLY A 75 14.65 12.10 -20.57
N GLN A 76 15.80 12.77 -20.45
CA GLN A 76 17.03 12.32 -21.10
C GLN A 76 17.42 10.90 -20.63
N GLY A 77 17.76 10.04 -21.61
CA GLY A 77 18.28 8.69 -21.35
C GLY A 77 17.20 7.63 -21.09
N VAL A 78 15.92 7.97 -21.14
CA VAL A 78 14.83 7.01 -20.98
C VAL A 78 14.68 6.14 -22.23
N THR A 79 14.73 4.84 -22.06
CA THR A 79 14.55 3.81 -23.11
C THR A 79 13.54 2.73 -22.71
N GLU A 80 13.15 2.67 -21.43
CA GLU A 80 12.31 1.63 -20.86
C GLU A 80 10.83 1.81 -21.19
N PHE A 81 10.42 3.05 -21.47
CA PHE A 81 9.05 3.41 -21.80
C PHE A 81 8.97 4.26 -23.06
N SER A 82 7.81 4.28 -23.69
CA SER A 82 7.46 5.08 -24.86
C SER A 82 6.33 6.06 -24.52
N LEU A 83 6.18 7.13 -25.33
CA LEU A 83 5.01 8.00 -25.25
C LEU A 83 3.74 7.20 -25.51
N GLY A 84 2.72 7.41 -24.68
CA GLY A 84 1.47 6.69 -24.74
C GLY A 84 1.42 5.41 -23.90
N ASP A 85 2.54 4.94 -23.33
CA ASP A 85 2.52 3.80 -22.43
C ASP A 85 1.68 4.10 -21.20
N GLU A 86 0.78 3.18 -20.84
CA GLU A 86 0.05 3.21 -19.59
C GLU A 86 0.93 2.58 -18.49
N VAL A 87 1.24 3.37 -17.46
CA VAL A 87 2.14 2.99 -16.37
C VAL A 87 1.49 3.14 -15.02
N PHE A 88 2.04 2.44 -14.03
CA PHE A 88 1.68 2.61 -12.63
C PHE A 88 2.93 2.51 -11.75
N GLY A 89 2.92 3.16 -10.59
CA GLY A 89 4.10 3.13 -9.72
C GLY A 89 3.90 3.75 -8.34
N PHE A 90 4.74 3.30 -7.42
CA PHE A 90 5.01 3.97 -6.16
C PHE A 90 6.12 4.99 -6.44
N ILE A 91 5.71 6.22 -6.80
CA ILE A 91 6.60 7.16 -7.49
C ILE A 91 7.60 7.83 -6.56
N ASN A 92 7.10 8.44 -5.49
CA ASN A 92 7.86 9.18 -4.48
C ASN A 92 7.07 9.28 -3.19
N ILE A 93 7.65 9.96 -2.19
CA ILE A 93 6.95 10.28 -0.93
C ILE A 93 5.84 11.32 -1.12
N VAL A 94 5.90 12.11 -2.20
CA VAL A 94 4.95 13.17 -2.55
C VAL A 94 4.85 13.32 -4.08
N GLY A 95 3.83 14.02 -4.57
CA GLY A 95 3.68 14.41 -5.97
C GLY A 95 2.54 13.73 -6.72
N GLY A 96 1.83 12.77 -6.10
CA GLY A 96 0.78 11.99 -6.77
C GLY A 96 -0.58 12.69 -6.90
N TYR A 97 -0.93 13.60 -5.99
CA TYR A 97 -2.24 14.26 -5.99
C TYR A 97 -2.27 15.44 -6.95
N ALA A 98 -2.08 15.15 -8.21
CA ALA A 98 -2.07 16.13 -9.30
C ALA A 98 -2.49 15.47 -10.62
N THR A 99 -2.84 16.29 -11.62
CA THR A 99 -3.13 15.79 -12.98
C THR A 99 -1.87 15.38 -13.74
N LYS A 100 -0.67 15.75 -13.27
CA LYS A 100 0.61 15.30 -13.85
C LYS A 100 1.60 15.00 -12.74
N ALA A 101 2.41 13.96 -12.94
CA ALA A 101 3.46 13.56 -12.00
C ALA A 101 4.74 13.18 -12.75
N VAL A 102 5.89 13.42 -12.13
CA VAL A 102 7.19 12.93 -12.60
C VAL A 102 7.61 11.72 -11.77
N ALA A 103 8.11 10.69 -12.45
CA ALA A 103 8.63 9.51 -11.79
C ALA A 103 9.86 8.95 -12.48
N GLN A 104 10.79 8.40 -11.70
CA GLN A 104 11.93 7.65 -12.21
C GLN A 104 11.45 6.33 -12.83
N VAL A 105 11.99 5.96 -13.98
CA VAL A 105 11.63 4.73 -14.70
C VAL A 105 11.77 3.47 -13.85
N ALA A 106 12.78 3.41 -12.97
CA ALA A 106 12.99 2.27 -12.08
C ALA A 106 11.87 2.03 -11.05
N LYS A 107 10.98 3.00 -10.85
CA LYS A 107 9.85 2.94 -9.91
C LYS A 107 8.53 2.58 -10.58
N LEU A 108 8.51 2.43 -11.89
CA LEU A 108 7.33 2.22 -12.70
C LEU A 108 7.32 0.82 -13.34
N ALA A 109 6.12 0.37 -13.65
CA ALA A 109 5.87 -0.75 -14.56
C ALA A 109 4.72 -0.40 -15.50
N LEU A 110 4.58 -1.17 -16.59
CA LEU A 110 3.38 -1.12 -17.42
C LEU A 110 2.16 -1.51 -16.60
N LYS A 111 1.09 -0.75 -16.75
CA LYS A 111 -0.18 -1.00 -16.06
C LYS A 111 -0.73 -2.39 -16.44
N PRO A 112 -1.23 -3.20 -15.47
CA PRO A 112 -1.94 -4.42 -15.80
C PRO A 112 -3.08 -4.16 -16.80
N LYS A 113 -3.19 -4.98 -17.83
CA LYS A 113 -4.25 -4.85 -18.84
C LYS A 113 -5.64 -5.10 -18.25
N SER A 114 -5.71 -5.94 -17.22
CA SER A 114 -6.93 -6.30 -16.51
C SER A 114 -7.48 -5.20 -15.60
N LEU A 115 -6.68 -4.16 -15.30
CA LEU A 115 -7.09 -3.07 -14.42
C LEU A 115 -7.40 -1.78 -15.19
N SER A 116 -8.44 -1.08 -14.76
CA SER A 116 -8.63 0.32 -15.14
C SER A 116 -7.50 1.19 -14.56
N ALA A 117 -7.30 2.39 -15.10
CA ALA A 117 -6.29 3.31 -14.59
C ALA A 117 -6.55 3.71 -13.12
N LEU A 118 -7.81 3.86 -12.71
CA LEU A 118 -8.18 4.13 -11.31
C LEU A 118 -7.80 2.97 -10.39
N GLN A 119 -8.10 1.74 -10.80
CA GLN A 119 -7.69 0.56 -10.03
C GLN A 119 -6.17 0.47 -9.92
N ALA A 120 -5.46 0.64 -11.03
CA ALA A 120 -4.01 0.59 -11.06
C ALA A 120 -3.35 1.69 -10.22
N GLY A 121 -3.94 2.89 -10.17
CA GLY A 121 -3.45 4.00 -9.34
C GLY A 121 -3.49 3.76 -7.84
N ALA A 122 -4.26 2.77 -7.38
CA ALA A 122 -4.40 2.44 -5.96
C ALA A 122 -3.65 1.16 -5.55
N VAL A 123 -2.84 0.57 -6.43
CA VAL A 123 -2.18 -0.73 -6.20
C VAL A 123 -0.74 -0.63 -5.73
N PRO A 124 0.14 0.22 -6.30
CA PRO A 124 1.59 0.09 -6.17
C PRO A 124 2.10 0.01 -4.74
N ALA A 125 1.76 0.99 -3.90
CA ALA A 125 2.27 1.05 -2.53
C ALA A 125 1.81 -0.15 -1.69
N THR A 126 0.53 -0.54 -1.80
CA THR A 126 -0.03 -1.63 -1.00
C THR A 126 0.41 -3.01 -1.47
N ALA A 127 0.47 -3.23 -2.77
CA ALA A 127 0.92 -4.50 -3.33
C ALA A 127 2.42 -4.72 -3.10
N LEU A 128 3.26 -3.68 -3.26
CA LEU A 128 4.68 -3.75 -2.91
C LEU A 128 4.89 -4.02 -1.42
N THR A 129 4.12 -3.35 -0.54
CA THR A 129 4.21 -3.60 0.90
C THR A 129 3.89 -5.07 1.22
N ALA A 130 2.79 -5.59 0.69
CA ALA A 130 2.39 -6.98 0.92
C ALA A 130 3.39 -7.97 0.32
N TRP A 131 3.86 -7.71 -0.91
CA TRP A 131 4.85 -8.54 -1.59
C TRP A 131 6.16 -8.61 -0.80
N GLN A 132 6.75 -7.46 -0.49
CA GLN A 132 8.01 -7.39 0.25
C GLN A 132 7.90 -8.00 1.65
N ALA A 133 6.79 -7.74 2.37
CA ALA A 133 6.55 -8.36 3.67
C ALA A 133 6.57 -9.89 3.62
N LEU A 134 5.85 -10.47 2.66
CA LEU A 134 5.67 -11.92 2.59
C LEU A 134 6.84 -12.65 1.93
N THR A 135 7.47 -12.06 0.90
CA THR A 135 8.52 -12.74 0.13
C THR A 135 9.92 -12.45 0.63
N GLU A 136 10.22 -11.19 1.00
CA GLU A 136 11.59 -10.80 1.35
C GLU A 136 11.83 -10.84 2.86
N HIS A 137 10.86 -10.34 3.64
CA HIS A 137 11.04 -10.24 5.10
C HIS A 137 10.58 -11.49 5.84
N ALA A 138 9.46 -12.10 5.42
CA ALA A 138 8.96 -13.32 6.04
C ALA A 138 9.41 -14.60 5.31
N GLY A 139 9.73 -14.52 4.02
CA GLY A 139 10.14 -15.67 3.22
C GLY A 139 9.08 -16.78 3.16
N VAL A 140 7.80 -16.43 3.04
CA VAL A 140 6.66 -17.34 3.09
C VAL A 140 6.82 -18.49 2.11
N GLN A 141 6.68 -19.73 2.62
CA GLN A 141 6.75 -20.95 1.85
C GLN A 141 5.37 -21.63 1.75
N ARG A 142 5.23 -22.50 0.75
CA ARG A 142 4.01 -23.29 0.56
C ARG A 142 3.65 -24.08 1.82
N ARG A 143 2.37 -24.11 2.19
CA ARG A 143 1.78 -24.79 3.35
C ARG A 143 2.12 -24.15 4.71
N GLN A 144 2.82 -23.04 4.73
CA GLN A 144 2.98 -22.28 5.96
C GLN A 144 1.67 -21.62 6.37
N LYS A 145 1.48 -21.44 7.67
CA LYS A 145 0.35 -20.70 8.26
C LYS A 145 0.72 -19.24 8.41
N VAL A 146 -0.07 -18.36 7.81
CA VAL A 146 0.14 -16.91 7.84
C VAL A 146 -1.06 -16.24 8.50
N LEU A 147 -0.84 -15.51 9.59
CA LEU A 147 -1.85 -14.65 10.21
C LEU A 147 -1.66 -13.22 9.72
N ILE A 148 -2.72 -12.62 9.19
CA ILE A 148 -2.71 -11.26 8.67
C ILE A 148 -3.69 -10.41 9.49
N HIS A 149 -3.18 -9.40 10.19
CA HIS A 149 -4.01 -8.44 10.91
C HIS A 149 -4.48 -7.30 9.99
N ALA A 150 -5.63 -6.71 10.30
CA ALA A 150 -6.30 -5.70 9.47
C ALA A 150 -6.44 -6.13 7.99
N ALA A 151 -6.78 -7.41 7.78
CA ALA A 151 -6.74 -8.07 6.48
C ALA A 151 -7.66 -7.46 5.40
N ALA A 152 -8.74 -6.76 5.76
CA ALA A 152 -9.66 -6.14 4.82
C ALA A 152 -9.16 -4.80 4.25
N GLY A 153 -8.14 -4.20 4.85
CA GLY A 153 -7.53 -2.94 4.39
C GLY A 153 -6.67 -3.11 3.13
N GLY A 154 -6.11 -2.01 2.64
CA GLY A 154 -5.36 -1.99 1.38
C GLY A 154 -4.21 -2.99 1.32
N VAL A 155 -3.28 -2.96 2.29
CA VAL A 155 -2.16 -3.91 2.35
C VAL A 155 -2.64 -5.30 2.68
N GLY A 156 -3.56 -5.44 3.65
CA GLY A 156 -4.07 -6.73 4.11
C GLY A 156 -4.77 -7.52 2.99
N SER A 157 -5.60 -6.88 2.18
CA SER A 157 -6.31 -7.53 1.08
C SER A 157 -5.36 -8.01 -0.02
N MET A 158 -4.28 -7.28 -0.30
CA MET A 158 -3.21 -7.76 -1.19
C MET A 158 -2.44 -8.92 -0.55
N ALA A 159 -2.13 -8.81 0.75
CA ALA A 159 -1.37 -9.84 1.46
C ALA A 159 -2.12 -11.19 1.54
N VAL A 160 -3.44 -11.19 1.75
CA VAL A 160 -4.27 -12.40 1.70
C VAL A 160 -4.08 -13.12 0.37
N GLN A 161 -4.25 -12.41 -0.75
CA GLN A 161 -4.17 -12.97 -2.09
C GLN A 161 -2.74 -13.43 -2.44
N ILE A 162 -1.72 -12.65 -2.10
CA ILE A 162 -0.31 -12.99 -2.34
C ILE A 162 0.07 -14.22 -1.50
N ALA A 163 -0.33 -14.30 -0.22
CA ALA A 163 -0.08 -15.48 0.62
C ALA A 163 -0.75 -16.73 0.03
N LYS A 164 -1.97 -16.61 -0.50
CA LYS A 164 -2.65 -17.72 -1.21
C LYS A 164 -1.93 -18.10 -2.49
N TYR A 165 -1.46 -17.14 -3.28
CA TYR A 165 -0.64 -17.41 -4.46
C TYR A 165 0.65 -18.17 -4.11
N LEU A 166 1.28 -17.84 -2.98
CA LEU A 166 2.45 -18.56 -2.46
C LEU A 166 2.11 -19.94 -1.87
N GLY A 167 0.82 -20.29 -1.78
CA GLY A 167 0.33 -21.58 -1.31
C GLY A 167 0.25 -21.72 0.22
N ALA A 168 0.16 -20.59 0.93
CA ALA A 168 0.00 -20.55 2.37
C ALA A 168 -1.45 -20.84 2.82
N GLU A 169 -1.60 -21.25 4.08
CA GLU A 169 -2.86 -21.29 4.82
C GLU A 169 -3.03 -19.93 5.54
N VAL A 170 -4.12 -19.20 5.23
CA VAL A 170 -4.28 -17.80 5.61
C VAL A 170 -5.34 -17.63 6.68
N TYR A 171 -4.93 -17.09 7.83
CA TYR A 171 -5.77 -16.59 8.92
C TYR A 171 -5.85 -15.06 8.79
N ALA A 172 -7.05 -14.50 8.81
CA ALA A 172 -7.28 -13.08 8.56
C ALA A 172 -8.13 -12.45 9.67
N THR A 173 -7.63 -11.41 10.33
CA THR A 173 -8.43 -10.66 11.30
C THR A 173 -9.07 -9.43 10.64
N ALA A 174 -10.38 -9.29 10.81
CA ALA A 174 -11.15 -8.13 10.36
C ALA A 174 -12.47 -8.07 11.16
N SER A 175 -13.24 -6.99 11.01
CA SER A 175 -14.62 -6.96 11.52
C SER A 175 -15.54 -7.90 10.71
N ALA A 176 -16.56 -8.46 11.35
CA ALA A 176 -17.43 -9.51 10.79
C ALA A 176 -17.99 -9.19 9.39
N HIS A 177 -18.38 -7.93 9.13
CA HIS A 177 -18.93 -7.51 7.83
C HIS A 177 -17.93 -7.67 6.66
N ASN A 178 -16.63 -7.82 6.94
CA ASN A 178 -15.58 -8.05 5.93
C ASN A 178 -15.26 -9.53 5.71
N HIS A 179 -15.85 -10.46 6.47
CA HIS A 179 -15.50 -11.88 6.40
C HIS A 179 -15.80 -12.49 5.04
N ALA A 180 -16.97 -12.16 4.45
CA ALA A 180 -17.33 -12.65 3.12
C ALA A 180 -16.33 -12.17 2.05
N TYR A 181 -15.94 -10.89 2.11
CA TYR A 181 -14.92 -10.32 1.25
C TYR A 181 -13.57 -11.03 1.38
N LEU A 182 -13.11 -11.28 2.60
CA LEU A 182 -11.83 -11.95 2.84
C LEU A 182 -11.83 -13.41 2.37
N LYS A 183 -12.94 -14.12 2.58
CA LYS A 183 -13.11 -15.48 2.05
C LYS A 183 -13.07 -15.51 0.53
N ASP A 184 -13.71 -14.53 -0.10
CA ASP A 184 -13.69 -14.35 -1.54
C ASP A 184 -12.28 -14.04 -2.06
N LEU A 185 -11.43 -13.33 -1.28
CA LEU A 185 -10.00 -13.13 -1.58
C LEU A 185 -9.13 -14.36 -1.30
N GLY A 186 -9.69 -15.42 -0.72
CA GLY A 186 -9.01 -16.69 -0.48
C GLY A 186 -8.56 -16.92 0.96
N ALA A 187 -8.95 -16.11 1.95
CA ALA A 187 -8.65 -16.40 3.35
C ALA A 187 -9.31 -17.73 3.78
N ASP A 188 -8.53 -18.65 4.36
CA ASP A 188 -9.04 -19.93 4.84
C ASP A 188 -9.86 -19.74 6.12
N TYR A 189 -9.39 -18.87 7.02
CA TYR A 189 -10.05 -18.54 8.29
C TYR A 189 -10.18 -17.03 8.47
N THR A 190 -11.34 -16.60 8.96
CA THR A 190 -11.60 -15.20 9.29
C THR A 190 -11.99 -15.06 10.76
N ILE A 191 -11.41 -14.08 11.46
CA ILE A 191 -11.58 -13.84 12.89
C ILE A 191 -12.10 -12.42 13.10
N ASP A 192 -13.24 -12.26 13.78
CA ASP A 192 -13.75 -10.95 14.15
C ASP A 192 -13.02 -10.44 15.39
N TYR A 193 -12.06 -9.54 15.20
CA TYR A 193 -11.26 -8.98 16.30
C TYR A 193 -12.07 -8.20 17.34
N ARG A 194 -13.34 -7.88 17.06
CA ARG A 194 -14.22 -7.15 17.99
C ARG A 194 -14.86 -8.07 19.03
N THR A 195 -15.05 -9.33 18.69
CA THR A 195 -15.79 -10.30 19.51
C THR A 195 -14.98 -11.54 19.85
N GLN A 196 -13.83 -11.73 19.20
CA GLN A 196 -13.00 -12.91 19.32
C GLN A 196 -11.53 -12.56 19.62
N ALA A 197 -10.94 -13.24 20.60
CA ALA A 197 -9.52 -13.17 20.90
C ALA A 197 -8.77 -14.08 19.92
N PHE A 198 -8.04 -13.50 18.96
CA PHE A 198 -7.35 -14.28 17.93
C PHE A 198 -6.28 -15.22 18.52
N ASP A 199 -5.66 -14.85 19.63
CA ASP A 199 -4.63 -15.61 20.33
C ASP A 199 -5.17 -16.79 21.13
N GLU A 200 -6.48 -16.90 21.30
CA GLU A 200 -7.16 -18.09 21.80
C GLU A 200 -7.57 -19.06 20.67
N LEU A 201 -7.71 -18.55 19.45
CA LEU A 201 -8.21 -19.29 18.29
C LEU A 201 -7.11 -19.77 17.35
N VAL A 202 -5.97 -19.11 17.36
CA VAL A 202 -4.86 -19.38 16.44
C VAL A 202 -3.60 -19.70 17.24
N SER A 203 -2.90 -20.74 16.82
CA SER A 203 -1.60 -21.10 17.40
C SER A 203 -0.69 -21.77 16.38
N GLY A 204 0.60 -21.69 16.62
CA GLY A 204 1.60 -22.36 15.80
C GLY A 204 1.65 -21.83 14.36
N VAL A 205 1.47 -20.51 14.15
CA VAL A 205 1.64 -19.90 12.84
C VAL A 205 3.12 -19.69 12.53
N ASP A 206 3.45 -19.75 11.26
CA ASP A 206 4.83 -19.54 10.78
C ASP A 206 5.13 -18.04 10.67
N VAL A 207 4.15 -17.26 10.23
CA VAL A 207 4.30 -15.82 9.97
C VAL A 207 3.09 -15.06 10.50
N VAL A 208 3.35 -13.92 11.13
CA VAL A 208 2.36 -12.88 11.40
C VAL A 208 2.72 -11.64 10.60
N LEU A 209 1.80 -11.17 9.75
CA LEU A 209 1.86 -9.84 9.16
C LEU A 209 1.03 -8.89 10.03
N ASP A 210 1.72 -8.06 10.80
CA ASP A 210 1.11 -7.07 11.66
C ASP A 210 0.95 -5.73 10.94
N LEU A 211 -0.30 -5.34 10.69
CA LEU A 211 -0.67 -4.05 10.08
C LEU A 211 -1.38 -3.12 11.08
N VAL A 212 -1.32 -3.43 12.37
CA VAL A 212 -2.04 -2.73 13.46
C VAL A 212 -1.09 -2.10 14.47
N GLY A 213 -0.12 -2.89 14.97
CA GLY A 213 0.79 -2.49 16.03
C GLY A 213 0.19 -2.60 17.45
N GLY A 214 0.89 -2.04 18.43
CA GLY A 214 0.45 -1.94 19.82
C GLY A 214 0.15 -3.30 20.47
N ASP A 215 -0.97 -3.40 21.19
CA ASP A 215 -1.39 -4.63 21.89
C ASP A 215 -1.59 -5.82 20.94
N THR A 216 -2.15 -5.59 19.75
CA THR A 216 -2.30 -6.64 18.73
C THR A 216 -0.95 -7.25 18.37
N GLN A 217 0.07 -6.43 18.17
CA GLN A 217 1.42 -6.92 17.89
C GLN A 217 1.99 -7.69 19.10
N ALA A 218 1.85 -7.18 20.32
CA ALA A 218 2.36 -7.83 21.52
C ALA A 218 1.77 -9.24 21.72
N ARG A 219 0.46 -9.38 21.55
CA ARG A 219 -0.26 -10.66 21.63
C ARG A 219 0.11 -11.63 20.51
N SER A 220 0.55 -11.10 19.36
CA SER A 220 0.90 -11.91 18.19
C SER A 220 2.14 -12.78 18.39
N PHE A 221 3.02 -12.44 19.31
CA PHE A 221 4.17 -13.29 19.63
C PHE A 221 3.77 -14.67 20.18
N ALA A 222 2.69 -14.73 20.98
CA ALA A 222 2.22 -15.97 21.59
C ALA A 222 1.64 -17.00 20.61
N VAL A 223 1.19 -16.55 19.43
CA VAL A 223 0.61 -17.46 18.41
C VAL A 223 1.64 -18.00 17.43
N LEU A 224 2.85 -17.43 17.41
CA LEU A 224 3.93 -17.85 16.51
C LEU A 224 4.62 -19.14 17.00
N LYS A 225 5.07 -19.94 16.05
CA LYS A 225 6.02 -21.01 16.33
C LYS A 225 7.36 -20.43 16.79
N LYS A 226 8.12 -21.22 17.51
CA LYS A 226 9.56 -20.92 17.69
C LYS A 226 10.23 -20.77 16.33
N HIS A 227 11.03 -19.72 16.16
CA HIS A 227 11.63 -19.28 14.90
C HIS A 227 10.63 -18.79 13.83
N GLY A 228 9.36 -18.60 14.17
CA GLY A 228 8.41 -17.92 13.32
C GLY A 228 8.77 -16.43 13.13
N VAL A 229 8.18 -15.78 12.14
CA VAL A 229 8.48 -14.40 11.78
C VAL A 229 7.29 -13.48 12.08
N LEU A 230 7.53 -12.40 12.84
CA LEU A 230 6.59 -11.30 12.96
C LEU A 230 7.10 -10.14 12.09
N VAL A 231 6.40 -9.83 11.02
CA VAL A 231 6.76 -8.71 10.13
C VAL A 231 5.76 -7.58 10.26
N SER A 232 6.25 -6.34 10.45
CA SER A 232 5.41 -5.16 10.62
C SER A 232 5.98 -3.93 9.88
N PRO A 233 5.24 -3.34 8.94
CA PRO A 233 5.60 -2.05 8.33
C PRO A 233 5.09 -0.85 9.14
N VAL A 234 4.36 -1.07 10.23
CA VAL A 234 3.66 0.01 10.97
C VAL A 234 4.31 0.40 12.27
N SER A 235 5.01 -0.53 12.92
CA SER A 235 5.69 -0.27 14.20
C SER A 235 6.88 -1.20 14.40
N LEU A 236 7.85 -0.75 15.20
CA LEU A 236 8.97 -1.61 15.61
C LEU A 236 8.45 -2.73 16.52
N PRO A 237 8.82 -3.99 16.26
CA PRO A 237 8.48 -5.10 17.12
C PRO A 237 9.17 -5.00 18.50
N ASN A 238 8.49 -5.51 19.53
CA ASN A 238 9.07 -5.60 20.86
C ASN A 238 10.15 -6.69 20.92
N MET A 239 11.42 -6.28 21.02
CA MET A 239 12.57 -7.17 20.99
C MET A 239 12.64 -8.09 22.22
N SER A 240 12.15 -7.67 23.39
CA SER A 240 12.10 -8.53 24.58
C SER A 240 11.12 -9.69 24.36
N LEU A 241 9.91 -9.38 23.92
CA LEU A 241 8.92 -10.42 23.58
C LEU A 241 9.43 -11.34 22.47
N ALA A 242 10.09 -10.80 21.44
CA ALA A 242 10.66 -11.62 20.38
C ALA A 242 11.66 -12.64 20.92
N ASN A 243 12.53 -12.24 21.85
CA ASN A 243 13.49 -13.14 22.49
C ASN A 243 12.79 -14.17 23.39
N ASP A 244 11.82 -13.76 24.21
CA ASP A 244 11.10 -14.63 25.14
C ASP A 244 10.36 -15.76 24.41
N TYR A 245 9.76 -15.43 23.24
CA TYR A 245 9.06 -16.42 22.40
C TYR A 245 9.95 -17.10 21.35
N GLY A 246 11.21 -16.68 21.20
CA GLY A 246 12.13 -17.21 20.19
C GLY A 246 11.66 -16.95 18.76
N VAL A 247 11.09 -15.77 18.51
CA VAL A 247 10.52 -15.30 17.24
C VAL A 247 11.49 -14.35 16.55
N THR A 248 11.52 -14.34 15.22
CA THR A 248 12.29 -13.38 14.43
C THR A 248 11.44 -12.15 14.12
N PRO A 249 11.74 -10.98 14.68
CA PRO A 249 11.02 -9.75 14.36
C PRO A 249 11.61 -9.10 13.11
N ALA A 250 10.76 -8.57 12.24
CA ALA A 250 11.15 -7.79 11.08
C ALA A 250 10.30 -6.50 10.98
N ASN A 251 10.97 -5.36 10.87
CA ASN A 251 10.34 -4.09 10.55
C ASN A 251 10.98 -3.53 9.30
N PHE A 252 10.18 -2.95 8.42
CA PHE A 252 10.68 -2.42 7.15
C PHE A 252 9.87 -1.22 6.67
N ALA A 253 10.51 -0.42 5.82
CA ALA A 253 9.84 0.58 5.00
C ALA A 253 9.71 0.04 3.57
N THR A 254 8.53 0.11 3.01
CA THR A 254 8.28 -0.30 1.63
C THR A 254 9.11 0.54 0.67
N ARG A 255 9.84 -0.11 -0.22
CA ARG A 255 10.57 0.55 -1.30
C ARG A 255 9.83 0.48 -2.62
N SER A 256 10.00 1.52 -3.44
CA SER A 256 9.57 1.49 -4.84
C SER A 256 10.42 0.49 -5.62
N ASP A 257 9.80 -0.34 -6.45
CA ASP A 257 10.49 -1.34 -7.26
C ASP A 257 9.65 -1.69 -8.51
N GLY A 258 10.05 -1.15 -9.66
CA GLY A 258 9.35 -1.38 -10.93
C GLY A 258 9.40 -2.84 -11.40
N ARG A 259 10.45 -3.60 -11.06
CA ARG A 259 10.55 -5.02 -11.42
C ARG A 259 9.52 -5.85 -10.63
N GLN A 260 9.37 -5.56 -9.32
CA GLN A 260 8.34 -6.22 -8.52
C GLN A 260 6.95 -5.82 -8.99
N LEU A 261 6.74 -4.55 -9.36
CA LEU A 261 5.46 -4.12 -9.93
C LEU A 261 5.15 -4.83 -11.24
N SER A 262 6.14 -5.12 -12.10
CA SER A 262 5.93 -5.92 -13.31
C SER A 262 5.45 -7.34 -12.99
N LEU A 263 6.03 -8.00 -11.98
CA LEU A 263 5.56 -9.32 -11.50
C LEU A 263 4.13 -9.23 -10.93
N ILE A 264 3.85 -8.20 -10.15
CA ILE A 264 2.52 -7.96 -9.59
C ILE A 264 1.51 -7.70 -10.71
N ALA A 265 1.87 -6.95 -11.76
CA ALA A 265 1.04 -6.72 -12.92
C ALA A 265 0.64 -8.04 -13.61
N GLU A 266 1.59 -8.94 -13.80
CA GLU A 266 1.29 -10.27 -14.33
C GLU A 266 0.33 -11.07 -13.45
N LEU A 267 0.41 -10.96 -12.12
CA LEU A 267 -0.51 -11.64 -11.22
C LEU A 267 -1.94 -11.11 -11.35
N PHE A 268 -2.12 -9.79 -11.56
CA PHE A 268 -3.42 -9.22 -11.89
C PHE A 268 -3.94 -9.74 -13.24
N ASP A 269 -3.11 -9.72 -14.27
CA ASP A 269 -3.51 -10.14 -15.61
C ASP A 269 -3.84 -11.65 -15.69
N LYS A 270 -3.22 -12.46 -14.82
CA LYS A 270 -3.53 -13.89 -14.66
C LYS A 270 -4.71 -14.16 -13.71
N GLY A 271 -5.30 -13.13 -13.11
CA GLY A 271 -6.46 -13.25 -12.22
C GLY A 271 -6.15 -13.76 -10.80
N TYR A 272 -4.87 -13.82 -10.41
CA TYR A 272 -4.49 -14.17 -9.04
C TYR A 272 -4.73 -13.04 -8.04
N LEU A 273 -4.70 -11.79 -8.51
CA LEU A 273 -4.94 -10.61 -7.70
C LEU A 273 -6.12 -9.81 -8.26
N ARG A 274 -6.86 -9.19 -7.36
CA ARG A 274 -7.93 -8.23 -7.68
C ARG A 274 -7.94 -7.12 -6.65
N VAL A 275 -8.46 -5.96 -7.03
CA VAL A 275 -8.57 -4.79 -6.17
C VAL A 275 -9.94 -4.15 -6.30
N ASN A 276 -10.54 -3.83 -5.16
CA ASN A 276 -11.73 -2.99 -5.09
C ASN A 276 -11.29 -1.57 -4.76
N VAL A 277 -11.79 -0.60 -5.52
CA VAL A 277 -11.49 0.82 -5.33
C VAL A 277 -12.77 1.63 -5.16
N GLU A 278 -12.69 2.62 -4.30
CA GLU A 278 -13.68 3.69 -4.21
C GLU A 278 -13.00 4.98 -4.69
N ALA A 279 -13.58 5.60 -5.74
CA ALA A 279 -12.99 6.75 -6.41
C ALA A 279 -13.62 8.06 -5.93
N PHE A 280 -12.79 9.08 -5.77
CA PHE A 280 -13.14 10.46 -5.46
C PHE A 280 -12.54 11.38 -6.52
N PRO A 281 -13.20 12.48 -6.91
CA PRO A 281 -12.55 13.52 -7.72
C PRO A 281 -11.27 14.01 -7.03
N LEU A 282 -10.29 14.46 -7.80
CA LEU A 282 -9.05 15.04 -7.24
C LEU A 282 -9.35 16.20 -6.28
N SER A 283 -10.34 17.03 -6.59
CA SER A 283 -10.81 18.13 -5.73
C SER A 283 -11.26 17.68 -4.34
N ASP A 284 -11.70 16.43 -4.21
CA ASP A 284 -12.24 15.83 -2.98
C ASP A 284 -11.17 15.07 -2.18
N ALA A 285 -9.89 15.38 -2.41
CA ALA A 285 -8.76 14.76 -1.69
C ALA A 285 -8.92 14.85 -0.17
N LYS A 286 -9.47 15.94 0.36
CA LYS A 286 -9.80 16.11 1.77
C LYS A 286 -10.73 14.99 2.25
N VAL A 287 -11.84 14.78 1.57
CA VAL A 287 -12.85 13.76 1.93
C VAL A 287 -12.25 12.36 1.89
N ALA A 288 -11.44 12.07 0.85
CA ALA A 288 -10.77 10.78 0.71
C ALA A 288 -9.75 10.53 1.84
N ILE A 289 -8.98 11.56 2.24
CA ILE A 289 -8.04 11.47 3.36
C ILE A 289 -8.79 11.28 4.69
N GLU A 290 -9.84 12.05 4.97
CA GLU A 290 -10.66 11.89 6.18
C GLU A 290 -11.22 10.48 6.28
N LYS A 291 -11.72 9.94 5.17
CA LYS A 291 -12.20 8.55 5.10
C LYS A 291 -11.07 7.55 5.39
N SER A 292 -9.85 7.78 4.86
CA SER A 292 -8.68 6.95 5.14
C SER A 292 -8.28 6.96 6.62
N MET A 293 -8.41 8.11 7.28
CA MET A 293 -8.14 8.26 8.72
C MET A 293 -9.12 7.45 9.59
N GLY A 294 -10.35 7.23 9.11
CA GLY A 294 -11.38 6.44 9.80
C GLY A 294 -11.04 4.95 9.97
N ARG A 295 -10.03 4.42 9.29
CA ARG A 295 -9.46 3.06 9.44
C ARG A 295 -10.44 1.88 9.25
N HIS A 296 -11.65 2.09 8.77
CA HIS A 296 -12.65 1.03 8.55
C HIS A 296 -12.93 0.81 7.07
N LEU A 297 -11.87 0.76 6.28
CA LEU A 297 -11.96 0.61 4.83
C LEU A 297 -11.99 -0.86 4.42
N GLN A 298 -12.78 -1.15 3.39
CA GLN A 298 -12.69 -2.35 2.59
C GLN A 298 -12.02 -1.97 1.25
N GLY A 299 -10.89 -2.59 0.92
CA GLY A 299 -10.17 -2.27 -0.31
C GLY A 299 -9.40 -0.94 -0.26
N ARG A 300 -9.50 -0.14 -1.33
CA ARG A 300 -8.65 1.03 -1.58
C ARG A 300 -9.45 2.28 -1.93
N LEU A 301 -8.89 3.45 -1.58
CA LEU A 301 -9.36 4.75 -2.04
C LEU A 301 -8.44 5.26 -3.15
N VAL A 302 -9.00 5.92 -4.15
CA VAL A 302 -8.27 6.51 -5.27
C VAL A 302 -8.85 7.87 -5.63
N LEU A 303 -7.99 8.83 -5.94
CA LEU A 303 -8.37 10.12 -6.52
C LEU A 303 -8.39 9.98 -8.04
N ASP A 304 -9.48 10.35 -8.65
CA ASP A 304 -9.66 10.48 -10.10
C ASP A 304 -9.13 11.84 -10.54
N ALA A 305 -7.94 11.86 -11.13
CA ALA A 305 -7.29 13.09 -11.57
C ALA A 305 -7.84 13.61 -12.91
N THR A 306 -8.76 12.89 -13.53
CA THR A 306 -9.44 13.32 -14.77
C THR A 306 -10.68 14.20 -14.51
N LYS A 307 -11.06 14.36 -13.23
CA LYS A 307 -12.26 15.11 -12.79
C LYS A 307 -11.92 16.26 -11.86
#